data_8e4e4be8d21155bb06853bde15d8a019
#
_entry.id   8e4e4be8d21155bb06853bde15d8a019
#
_cell.length_a   1.000
_cell.length_b   1.000
_cell.length_c   1.000
_cell.angle_alpha   90.00
_cell.angle_beta   90.00
_cell.angle_gamma   90.00
#
_symmetry.space_group_name_H-M   'P 1'
#
loop_
_entity.id
_entity.type
_entity.pdbx_description
1 polymer ?
#
loop_
_entity_poly.entity_id
_entity_poly.type
_entity_poly.pdbx_seq_one_letter_code
_entity_poly.pdbx_strand_id
1 'polypeptide(L)'
;MLPWLILSFMGTLDLGFATYSLISLESAARVAAVYASSTADIAQAAQIQDSPESGQACTYALAEMRNAPNVGSSITTCSASGPVQLSVTYNNPGSDGVQTSVSVAVTYTVHLLAIPAIMPSQITITRKVECPVRG
;
A
#
# COMPACT_ATOMS: atom_id res chain seq x y z
N MET A 1 31.10 -25.70 2.55
CA MET A 1 31.08 -24.29 2.11
C MET A 1 29.86 -23.98 1.23
N LEU A 2 29.41 -24.90 0.35
CA LEU A 2 28.27 -24.71 -0.57
C LEU A 2 26.94 -24.30 0.09
N PRO A 3 26.49 -24.92 1.23
CA PRO A 3 25.21 -24.57 1.83
C PRO A 3 25.16 -23.14 2.39
N TRP A 4 26.28 -22.60 2.86
CA TRP A 4 26.36 -21.20 3.33
C TRP A 4 26.20 -20.19 2.20
N LEU A 5 26.75 -20.47 1.03
CA LEU A 5 26.61 -19.61 -0.15
C LEU A 5 25.16 -19.57 -0.64
N ILE A 6 24.48 -20.72 -0.66
CA ILE A 6 23.07 -20.79 -1.06
C ILE A 6 22.20 -20.01 -0.08
N LEU A 7 22.41 -20.15 1.22
CA LEU A 7 21.64 -19.45 2.25
C LEU A 7 21.87 -17.93 2.19
N SER A 8 23.11 -17.51 1.98
CA SER A 8 23.45 -16.09 1.80
C SER A 8 22.82 -15.50 0.53
N PHE A 9 22.80 -16.24 -0.56
CA PHE A 9 22.20 -15.83 -1.82
C PHE A 9 20.67 -15.69 -1.69
N MET A 10 19.99 -16.66 -1.09
CA MET A 10 18.56 -16.61 -0.84
C MET A 10 18.18 -15.44 0.09
N GLY A 11 18.95 -15.20 1.13
CA GLY A 11 18.72 -14.08 2.05
C GLY A 11 18.88 -12.70 1.36
N THR A 12 19.82 -12.56 0.45
CA THR A 12 19.98 -11.31 -0.34
C THR A 12 18.83 -11.11 -1.32
N LEU A 13 18.32 -12.17 -1.94
CA LEU A 13 17.15 -12.08 -2.81
C LEU A 13 15.90 -11.65 -2.03
N ASP A 14 15.63 -12.25 -0.88
CA ASP A 14 14.49 -11.90 -0.04
C ASP A 14 14.55 -10.43 0.43
N LEU A 15 15.73 -9.96 0.84
CA LEU A 15 15.96 -8.56 1.17
C LEU A 15 15.72 -7.63 -0.02
N GLY A 16 16.17 -8.00 -1.21
CA GLY A 16 15.94 -7.25 -2.44
C GLY A 16 14.45 -7.12 -2.76
N PHE A 17 13.70 -8.21 -2.68
CA PHE A 17 12.26 -8.20 -2.88
C PHE A 17 11.52 -7.38 -1.83
N ALA A 18 11.90 -7.48 -0.56
CA ALA A 18 11.31 -6.70 0.52
C ALA A 18 11.54 -5.19 0.31
N THR A 19 12.76 -4.80 -0.06
CA THR A 19 13.10 -3.39 -0.32
C THR A 19 12.34 -2.84 -1.52
N TYR A 20 12.26 -3.60 -2.60
CA TYR A 20 11.49 -3.22 -3.78
C TYR A 20 10.01 -3.03 -3.44
N SER A 21 9.43 -3.96 -2.68
CA SER A 21 8.04 -3.88 -2.22
C SER A 21 7.78 -2.64 -1.37
N LEU A 22 8.73 -2.26 -0.50
CA LEU A 22 8.63 -1.04 0.31
C LEU A 22 8.57 0.23 -0.53
N ILE A 23 9.44 0.34 -1.54
CA ILE A 23 9.48 1.49 -2.45
C ILE A 23 8.19 1.57 -3.26
N SER A 24 7.74 0.45 -3.81
CA SER A 24 6.49 0.39 -4.59
C SER A 24 5.27 0.73 -3.72
N LEU A 25 5.24 0.28 -2.47
CA LEU A 25 4.16 0.57 -1.52
C LEU A 25 4.11 2.06 -1.17
N GLU A 26 5.27 2.71 -0.98
CA GLU A 26 5.33 4.14 -0.72
C GLU A 26 4.83 4.96 -1.92
N SER A 27 5.24 4.58 -3.13
CA SER A 27 4.75 5.20 -4.37
C SER A 27 3.24 5.03 -4.51
N ALA A 28 2.72 3.81 -4.30
CA ALA A 28 1.30 3.50 -4.35
C ALA A 28 0.48 4.34 -3.36
N ALA A 29 0.95 4.46 -2.12
CA ALA A 29 0.29 5.27 -1.09
C ALA A 29 0.25 6.75 -1.47
N ARG A 30 1.35 7.28 -2.04
CA ARG A 30 1.40 8.68 -2.50
C ARG A 30 0.45 8.95 -3.66
N VAL A 31 0.43 8.10 -4.67
CA VAL A 31 -0.44 8.28 -5.84
C VAL A 31 -1.92 8.19 -5.44
N ALA A 32 -2.28 7.22 -4.60
CA ALA A 32 -3.64 7.10 -4.06
C ALA A 32 -4.02 8.32 -3.20
N ALA A 33 -3.10 8.86 -2.40
CA ALA A 33 -3.34 10.04 -1.57
C ALA A 33 -3.52 11.30 -2.42
N VAL A 34 -2.73 11.49 -3.47
CA VAL A 34 -2.87 12.61 -4.40
C VAL A 34 -4.24 12.57 -5.11
N TYR A 35 -4.68 11.40 -5.54
CA TYR A 35 -6.01 11.23 -6.12
C TYR A 35 -7.10 11.56 -5.10
N ALA A 36 -7.07 10.95 -3.92
CA ALA A 36 -8.06 11.13 -2.87
C ALA A 36 -8.12 12.57 -2.32
N SER A 37 -7.01 13.33 -2.40
CA SER A 37 -6.93 14.73 -1.95
C SER A 37 -7.27 15.76 -3.04
N SER A 38 -7.67 15.32 -4.24
CA SER A 38 -7.88 16.21 -5.39
C SER A 38 -9.03 17.20 -5.17
N THR A 39 -10.12 16.76 -4.56
CA THR A 39 -11.25 17.60 -4.14
C THR A 39 -11.85 17.07 -2.84
N ALA A 40 -12.60 17.93 -2.12
CA ALA A 40 -13.27 17.53 -0.88
C ALA A 40 -14.34 16.44 -1.11
N ASP A 41 -15.05 16.50 -2.24
CA ASP A 41 -16.07 15.52 -2.59
C ASP A 41 -15.47 14.13 -2.83
N ILE A 42 -14.36 14.06 -3.57
CA ILE A 42 -13.63 12.81 -3.80
C ILE A 42 -13.05 12.28 -2.49
N ALA A 43 -12.49 13.16 -1.66
CA ALA A 43 -11.94 12.79 -0.36
C ALA A 43 -12.99 12.15 0.56
N GLN A 44 -14.19 12.72 0.59
CA GLN A 44 -15.30 12.24 1.38
C GLN A 44 -15.89 10.94 0.82
N ALA A 45 -16.02 10.83 -0.50
CA ALA A 45 -16.51 9.62 -1.16
C ALA A 45 -15.51 8.45 -1.05
N ALA A 46 -14.22 8.71 -1.14
CA ALA A 46 -13.17 7.68 -1.07
C ALA A 46 -13.04 7.01 0.31
N GLN A 47 -13.58 7.60 1.38
CA GLN A 47 -13.66 6.95 2.69
C GLN A 47 -14.63 5.76 2.70
N ILE A 48 -15.63 5.81 1.83
CA ILE A 48 -16.64 4.76 1.77
C ILE A 48 -16.02 3.58 1.03
N GLN A 49 -15.84 2.50 1.76
CA GLN A 49 -15.34 1.24 1.18
C GLN A 49 -16.30 0.80 0.08
N ASP A 50 -15.76 0.33 -1.04
CA ASP A 50 -16.51 -0.06 -2.24
C ASP A 50 -17.17 1.10 -3.01
N SER A 51 -16.86 2.36 -2.71
CA SER A 51 -17.23 3.47 -3.58
C SER A 51 -16.43 3.47 -4.90
N PRO A 52 -16.97 4.08 -5.97
CA PRO A 52 -16.21 4.25 -7.22
C PRO A 52 -14.88 4.97 -7.00
N GLU A 53 -14.84 5.95 -6.11
CA GLU A 53 -13.66 6.75 -5.78
C GLU A 53 -12.61 5.94 -5.00
N SER A 54 -13.04 5.09 -4.07
CA SER A 54 -12.13 4.16 -3.38
C SER A 54 -11.59 3.11 -4.35
N GLY A 55 -12.40 2.64 -5.28
CA GLY A 55 -12.00 1.74 -6.37
C GLY A 55 -10.98 2.37 -7.32
N GLN A 56 -11.13 3.64 -7.65
CA GLN A 56 -10.17 4.41 -8.46
C GLN A 56 -8.84 4.59 -7.72
N ALA A 57 -8.87 4.99 -6.46
CA ALA A 57 -7.68 5.11 -5.62
C ALA A 57 -6.93 3.78 -5.52
N CYS A 58 -7.66 2.67 -5.37
CA CYS A 58 -7.12 1.32 -5.40
C CYS A 58 -6.47 0.99 -6.75
N THR A 59 -7.12 1.32 -7.86
CA THR A 59 -6.59 1.07 -9.21
C THR A 59 -5.25 1.77 -9.43
N TYR A 60 -5.12 3.01 -8.99
CA TYR A 60 -3.86 3.74 -9.05
C TYR A 60 -2.78 3.12 -8.15
N ALA A 61 -3.14 2.73 -6.93
CA ALA A 61 -2.21 2.05 -6.03
C ALA A 61 -1.71 0.72 -6.62
N LEU A 62 -2.60 -0.08 -7.20
CA LEU A 62 -2.26 -1.36 -7.80
C LEU A 62 -1.41 -1.21 -9.07
N ALA A 63 -1.61 -0.13 -9.84
CA ALA A 63 -0.78 0.17 -11.01
C ALA A 63 0.69 0.34 -10.63
N GLU A 64 0.97 1.03 -9.52
CA GLU A 64 2.33 1.20 -8.98
C GLU A 64 2.91 -0.11 -8.41
N MET A 65 2.05 -0.97 -7.85
CA MET A 65 2.46 -2.23 -7.24
C MET A 65 2.44 -3.43 -8.20
N ARG A 66 2.15 -3.23 -9.49
CA ARG A 66 1.96 -4.30 -10.48
C ARG A 66 3.11 -5.30 -10.56
N ASN A 67 4.34 -4.84 -10.35
CA ASN A 67 5.54 -5.66 -10.37
C ASN A 67 5.95 -6.20 -8.99
N ALA A 68 5.20 -5.89 -7.93
CA ALA A 68 5.47 -6.42 -6.60
C ALA A 68 5.14 -7.92 -6.54
N PRO A 69 5.90 -8.73 -5.77
CA PRO A 69 5.60 -10.13 -5.57
C PRO A 69 4.16 -10.30 -5.06
N ASN A 70 3.44 -11.31 -5.55
CA ASN A 70 2.05 -11.64 -5.17
C ASN A 70 0.97 -10.61 -5.53
N VAL A 71 1.29 -9.48 -6.17
CA VAL A 71 0.29 -8.53 -6.68
C VAL A 71 -0.06 -8.87 -8.12
N GLY A 72 0.89 -8.84 -9.02
CA GLY A 72 0.67 -9.20 -10.42
C GLY A 72 -0.48 -8.45 -11.11
N SER A 73 -0.76 -8.82 -12.34
CA SER A 73 -1.86 -8.24 -13.12
C SER A 73 -3.24 -8.84 -12.82
N SER A 74 -3.30 -9.89 -12.01
CA SER A 74 -4.54 -10.59 -11.67
C SER A 74 -5.34 -9.91 -10.54
N ILE A 75 -4.69 -9.05 -9.74
CA ILE A 75 -5.33 -8.33 -8.66
C ILE A 75 -5.80 -6.99 -9.20
N THR A 76 -7.11 -6.80 -9.23
CA THR A 76 -7.76 -5.59 -9.76
C THR A 76 -8.49 -4.79 -8.69
N THR A 77 -8.60 -5.33 -7.48
CA THR A 77 -9.33 -4.71 -6.36
C THR A 77 -8.55 -4.82 -5.07
N CYS A 78 -8.66 -3.81 -4.23
CA CYS A 78 -8.14 -3.82 -2.86
C CYS A 78 -9.24 -4.33 -1.94
N SER A 79 -9.08 -5.50 -1.37
CA SER A 79 -10.06 -6.07 -0.45
C SER A 79 -9.47 -6.25 0.94
N ALA A 80 -10.31 -6.24 1.97
CA ALA A 80 -9.89 -6.43 3.35
C ALA A 80 -9.19 -7.79 3.61
N SER A 81 -9.42 -8.77 2.72
CA SER A 81 -8.80 -10.11 2.77
C SER A 81 -7.74 -10.33 1.69
N GLY A 82 -7.50 -9.34 0.83
CA GLY A 82 -6.51 -9.43 -0.25
C GLY A 82 -5.08 -9.12 0.22
N PRO A 83 -4.09 -9.37 -0.66
CA PRO A 83 -2.69 -9.06 -0.38
C PRO A 83 -2.41 -7.56 -0.30
N VAL A 84 -3.26 -6.74 -0.92
CA VAL A 84 -3.21 -5.29 -0.86
C VAL A 84 -4.52 -4.76 -0.29
N GLN A 85 -4.42 -3.99 0.77
CA GLN A 85 -5.56 -3.33 1.41
C GLN A 85 -5.35 -1.83 1.35
N LEU A 86 -6.42 -1.10 1.01
CA LEU A 86 -6.42 0.36 0.98
C LEU A 86 -7.43 0.87 2.01
N SER A 87 -7.03 1.81 2.83
CA SER A 87 -7.94 2.55 3.70
C SER A 87 -7.73 4.04 3.52
N VAL A 88 -8.81 4.77 3.29
CA VAL A 88 -8.82 6.22 3.15
C VAL A 88 -9.55 6.81 4.33
N THR A 89 -8.97 7.81 4.97
CA THR A 89 -9.58 8.55 6.07
C THR A 89 -9.56 10.03 5.74
N TYR A 90 -10.72 10.63 5.66
CA TYR A 90 -10.89 12.07 5.48
C TYR A 90 -10.97 12.75 6.84
N ASN A 91 -10.04 13.63 7.10
CA ASN A 91 -9.98 14.44 8.30
C ASN A 91 -10.52 15.83 7.99
N ASN A 92 -11.74 16.09 8.43
CA ASN A 92 -12.34 17.43 8.38
C ASN A 92 -12.39 17.98 9.80
N PRO A 93 -11.44 18.80 10.24
CA PRO A 93 -11.36 19.27 11.61
C PRO A 93 -12.41 20.34 11.99
N GLY A 94 -13.39 20.61 11.12
CA GLY A 94 -14.43 21.59 11.42
C GLY A 94 -13.89 23.03 11.52
N SER A 95 -14.42 23.79 12.49
CA SER A 95 -14.15 25.22 12.64
C SER A 95 -12.79 25.60 13.26
N ASP A 96 -11.92 24.66 13.57
CA ASP A 96 -10.71 24.91 14.38
C ASP A 96 -9.48 25.39 13.59
N GLY A 97 -9.66 25.81 12.35
CA GLY A 97 -8.58 26.38 11.52
C GLY A 97 -7.49 25.38 11.07
N VAL A 98 -7.64 24.09 11.36
CA VAL A 98 -6.76 23.04 10.87
C VAL A 98 -7.13 22.72 9.41
N GLN A 99 -6.13 22.54 8.56
CA GLN A 99 -6.38 22.21 7.16
C GLN A 99 -7.04 20.84 7.03
N THR A 100 -8.04 20.77 6.16
CA THR A 100 -8.66 19.51 5.76
C THR A 100 -7.63 18.62 5.10
N SER A 101 -7.50 17.39 5.56
CA SER A 101 -6.51 16.44 5.04
C SER A 101 -7.11 15.07 4.76
N VAL A 102 -6.50 14.36 3.82
CA VAL A 102 -6.79 12.95 3.55
C VAL A 102 -5.59 12.11 3.94
N SER A 103 -5.85 11.08 4.71
CA SER A 103 -4.88 10.09 5.12
C SER A 103 -5.17 8.78 4.40
N VAL A 104 -4.22 8.31 3.60
CA VAL A 104 -4.32 7.04 2.88
C VAL A 104 -3.32 6.07 3.48
N ALA A 105 -3.81 4.92 3.93
CA ALA A 105 -2.98 3.82 4.37
C ALA A 105 -3.10 2.65 3.38
N VAL A 106 -1.97 2.22 2.86
CA VAL A 106 -1.87 1.02 2.03
C VAL A 106 -1.13 -0.04 2.82
N THR A 107 -1.74 -1.20 2.96
CA THR A 107 -1.18 -2.35 3.64
C THR A 107 -0.92 -3.45 2.62
N TYR A 108 0.27 -4.02 2.66
CA TYR A 108 0.70 -5.08 1.76
C TYR A 108 1.33 -6.22 2.54
N THR A 109 0.94 -7.45 2.21
CA THR A 109 1.48 -8.67 2.83
C THR A 109 2.45 -9.34 1.87
N VAL A 110 3.72 -9.39 2.27
CA VAL A 110 4.81 -10.05 1.54
C VAL A 110 4.97 -11.47 2.05
N HIS A 111 5.02 -12.43 1.13
CA HIS A 111 5.43 -13.81 1.43
C HIS A 111 6.93 -13.96 1.18
N LEU A 112 7.67 -14.41 2.18
CA LEU A 112 9.10 -14.70 2.05
C LEU A 112 9.31 -16.06 1.40
N LEU A 113 10.27 -16.13 0.46
CA LEU A 113 10.58 -17.35 -0.30
C LEU A 113 11.47 -18.34 0.47
N ALA A 114 12.40 -17.81 1.24
CA ALA A 114 13.33 -18.62 2.01
C ALA A 114 13.11 -18.40 3.51
N ILE A 115 12.38 -19.31 4.13
CA ILE A 115 12.06 -19.22 5.56
C ILE A 115 13.00 -20.14 6.35
N PRO A 116 13.93 -19.59 7.13
CA PRO A 116 14.44 -20.34 8.27
C PRO A 116 13.24 -20.59 9.22
N ALA A 117 13.12 -21.77 9.77
CA ALA A 117 12.00 -22.20 10.65
C ALA A 117 11.73 -21.27 11.87
N ILE A 118 12.48 -20.20 12.03
CA ILE A 118 12.46 -19.23 13.13
C ILE A 118 11.74 -17.94 12.74
N MET A 119 11.47 -17.65 11.44
CA MET A 119 10.86 -16.41 10.99
C MET A 119 9.42 -16.59 10.51
N PRO A 120 8.54 -15.56 10.67
CA PRO A 120 7.20 -15.62 10.16
C PRO A 120 7.22 -15.74 8.63
N SER A 121 6.34 -16.55 8.08
CA SER A 121 6.22 -16.80 6.64
C SER A 121 5.69 -15.57 5.86
N GLN A 122 5.17 -14.59 6.56
CA GLN A 122 4.55 -13.39 6.00
C GLN A 122 4.97 -12.16 6.79
N ILE A 123 5.25 -11.07 6.07
CA ILE A 123 5.50 -9.76 6.64
C ILE A 123 4.44 -8.82 6.11
N THR A 124 3.69 -8.20 7.01
CA THR A 124 2.71 -7.17 6.67
C THR A 124 3.33 -5.80 6.84
N ILE A 125 3.32 -5.01 5.78
CA ILE A 125 3.88 -3.66 5.73
C ILE A 125 2.75 -2.68 5.47
N THR A 126 2.65 -1.65 6.30
CA THR A 126 1.68 -0.57 6.13
C THR A 126 2.41 0.75 5.94
N ARG A 127 2.01 1.50 4.92
CA ARG A 127 2.45 2.88 4.70
C ARG A 127 1.25 3.82 4.74
N LYS A 128 1.40 4.88 5.51
CA LYS A 128 0.40 5.93 5.66
C LYS A 128 0.97 7.23 5.09
N VAL A 129 0.20 7.86 4.22
CA VAL A 129 0.52 9.16 3.64
C VAL A 129 -0.64 10.10 3.91
N GLU A 130 -0.33 11.33 4.31
CA GLU A 130 -1.31 12.36 4.56
C GLU A 130 -1.07 13.53 3.57
N CYS A 131 -2.13 13.94 2.89
CA CYS A 131 -2.10 15.04 1.94
C CYS A 131 -3.20 16.06 2.29
N PRO A 132 -2.91 17.37 2.21
CA PRO A 132 -3.94 18.38 2.33
C PRO A 132 -4.91 18.31 1.14
N VAL A 133 -6.19 18.48 1.41
CA VAL A 133 -7.23 18.53 0.37
C VAL A 133 -7.10 19.84 -0.39
N ARG A 134 -7.09 19.74 -1.70
CA ARG A 134 -7.12 20.90 -2.58
C ARG A 134 -8.56 21.37 -2.73
N GLY A 135 -8.82 22.58 -2.25
CA GLY A 135 -10.11 23.25 -2.40
C GLY A 135 -10.28 23.89 -3.78
#